data_ee0f81b87cebee120569f1f947eaf2f6
#
_entry.id   ee0f81b87cebee120569f1f947eaf2f6
#
_cell.length_a   1.000
_cell.length_b   1.000
_cell.length_c   1.000
_cell.angle_alpha   90.00
_cell.angle_beta   90.00
_cell.angle_gamma   90.00
#
_symmetry.space_group_name_H-M   'P 1'
#
loop_
_entity.id
_entity.type
_entity.pdbx_description
1 polymer ?
#
loop_
_entity_poly.entity_id
_entity_poly.type
_entity_poly.pdbx_seq_one_letter_code
_entity_poly.pdbx_strand_id
1 'polypeptide(L)'
;MWLLLAFLSATLLGFYDVFKKKALKDNAVLPVLFFNTLFSSLIFLPFILLSAFAPGVLEGTMLDVPVVGWEVHKFIIIKSFIVLSSWILGYFGMKHLPITIVGPINATRPVMVLVGAMPVFGERLNLYQWIGVMLAIISFFMLSRSGKKEGIDFKHNKWILFIILAAVAGAVSGLYDKYLMKQLPPMVVQSWYNVYQMFIMCPILALLWWPKRKSSTPFRWDWAIIFISIFLCAADFVYFYALSYEDSMISIVSMVRRGSVIVSFLFGAMVFREKNLKSKAIDLILVLIGMIFLYLGTK
;
A
#
# COMPACT_ATOMS: atom_id res chain seq x y z
N MET A 1 -4.63 -1.14 -22.71
CA MET A 1 -3.64 -2.04 -22.08
C MET A 1 -3.37 -1.67 -20.61
N TRP A 2 -2.91 -0.45 -20.31
CA TRP A 2 -2.59 0.01 -18.96
C TRP A 2 -3.73 -0.14 -17.93
N LEU A 3 -4.99 0.03 -18.34
CA LEU A 3 -6.14 -0.13 -17.44
C LEU A 3 -6.32 -1.57 -16.97
N LEU A 4 -6.11 -2.56 -17.84
CA LEU A 4 -6.13 -3.99 -17.46
C LEU A 4 -5.00 -4.31 -16.46
N LEU A 5 -3.82 -3.74 -16.66
CA LEU A 5 -2.71 -3.87 -15.71
C LEU A 5 -3.05 -3.23 -14.36
N ALA A 6 -3.74 -2.09 -14.35
CA ALA A 6 -4.21 -1.47 -13.12
C ALA A 6 -5.19 -2.38 -12.35
N PHE A 7 -6.15 -3.02 -13.03
CA PHE A 7 -7.06 -4.01 -12.42
C PHE A 7 -6.32 -5.25 -11.92
N LEU A 8 -5.35 -5.75 -12.68
CA LEU A 8 -4.51 -6.87 -12.24
C LEU A 8 -3.73 -6.49 -10.98
N SER A 9 -3.10 -5.32 -10.96
CA SER A 9 -2.42 -4.79 -9.78
C SER A 9 -3.36 -4.68 -8.58
N ALA A 10 -4.59 -4.20 -8.76
CA ALA A 10 -5.59 -4.11 -7.70
C ALA A 10 -5.93 -5.49 -7.13
N THR A 11 -6.13 -6.49 -7.98
CA THR A 11 -6.45 -7.85 -7.56
C THR A 11 -5.28 -8.47 -6.76
N LEU A 12 -4.06 -8.36 -7.26
CA LEU A 12 -2.86 -8.84 -6.57
C LEU A 12 -2.65 -8.15 -5.22
N LEU A 13 -2.90 -6.85 -5.15
CA LEU A 13 -2.82 -6.09 -3.90
C LEU A 13 -3.90 -6.52 -2.89
N GLY A 14 -5.08 -6.92 -3.38
CA GLY A 14 -6.12 -7.50 -2.52
C GLY A 14 -5.69 -8.82 -1.89
N PHE A 15 -5.08 -9.71 -2.66
CA PHE A 15 -4.49 -10.94 -2.13
C PHE A 15 -3.34 -10.66 -1.15
N TYR A 16 -2.46 -9.71 -1.45
CA TYR A 16 -1.46 -9.23 -0.51
C TYR A 16 -2.07 -8.87 0.86
N ASP A 17 -3.17 -8.10 0.88
CA ASP A 17 -3.83 -7.71 2.13
C ASP A 17 -4.42 -8.91 2.88
N VAL A 18 -4.96 -9.90 2.16
CA VAL A 18 -5.48 -11.14 2.76
C VAL A 18 -4.36 -11.96 3.41
N PHE A 19 -3.26 -12.20 2.69
CA PHE A 19 -2.12 -12.95 3.23
C PHE A 19 -1.45 -12.20 4.37
N LYS A 20 -1.35 -10.87 4.30
CA LYS A 20 -0.86 -10.03 5.38
C LYS A 20 -1.73 -10.18 6.64
N LYS A 21 -3.05 -10.13 6.51
CA LYS A 21 -3.97 -10.34 7.63
C LYS A 21 -3.79 -11.73 8.25
N LYS A 22 -3.66 -12.77 7.42
CA LYS A 22 -3.41 -14.15 7.87
C LYS A 22 -2.08 -14.25 8.62
N ALA A 23 -0.99 -13.77 8.06
CA ALA A 23 0.34 -13.86 8.64
C ALA A 23 0.49 -13.09 9.96
N LEU A 24 -0.30 -12.02 10.15
CA LEU A 24 -0.28 -11.19 11.36
C LEU A 24 -1.17 -11.74 12.49
N LYS A 25 -2.00 -12.76 12.21
CA LYS A 25 -2.86 -13.38 13.23
C LYS A 25 -1.98 -14.05 14.29
N ASP A 26 -2.10 -13.59 15.54
CA ASP A 26 -1.34 -14.10 16.69
C ASP A 26 0.20 -14.16 16.47
N ASN A 27 0.71 -13.28 15.62
CA ASN A 27 2.11 -13.25 15.21
C ASN A 27 2.76 -11.87 15.46
N ALA A 28 4.09 -11.85 15.56
CA ALA A 28 4.87 -10.63 15.76
C ALA A 28 4.91 -9.77 14.49
N VAL A 29 4.52 -8.50 14.61
CA VAL A 29 4.40 -7.58 13.46
C VAL A 29 5.75 -7.27 12.81
N LEU A 30 6.75 -6.87 13.60
CA LEU A 30 8.05 -6.45 13.07
C LEU A 30 8.81 -7.58 12.37
N PRO A 31 8.89 -8.82 12.89
CA PRO A 31 9.47 -9.93 12.16
C PRO A 31 8.73 -10.25 10.85
N VAL A 32 7.39 -10.28 10.86
CA VAL A 32 6.61 -10.53 9.65
C VAL A 32 6.92 -9.47 8.58
N LEU A 33 6.97 -8.19 8.96
CA LEU A 33 7.32 -7.11 8.05
C LEU A 33 8.77 -7.21 7.58
N PHE A 34 9.72 -7.56 8.46
CA PHE A 34 11.11 -7.79 8.09
C PHE A 34 11.25 -8.90 7.04
N PHE A 35 10.63 -10.06 7.26
CA PHE A 35 10.67 -11.15 6.28
C PHE A 35 9.99 -10.77 4.96
N ASN A 36 8.91 -9.96 5.00
CA ASN A 36 8.33 -9.42 3.79
C ASN A 36 9.35 -8.55 3.02
N THR A 37 10.04 -7.63 3.68
CA THR A 37 11.05 -6.78 3.00
C THR A 37 12.25 -7.60 2.53
N LEU A 38 12.67 -8.61 3.29
CA LEU A 38 13.76 -9.51 2.93
C LEU A 38 13.42 -10.31 1.65
N PHE A 39 12.26 -10.98 1.61
CA PHE A 39 11.87 -11.75 0.43
C PHE A 39 11.61 -10.83 -0.78
N SER A 40 11.03 -9.65 -0.59
CA SER A 40 10.89 -8.67 -1.66
C SER A 40 12.26 -8.24 -2.21
N SER A 41 13.24 -8.01 -1.33
CA SER A 41 14.61 -7.70 -1.75
C SER A 41 15.24 -8.85 -2.53
N LEU A 42 15.08 -10.09 -2.07
CA LEU A 42 15.60 -11.29 -2.74
C LEU A 42 14.97 -11.53 -4.12
N ILE A 43 13.72 -11.13 -4.34
CA ILE A 43 13.07 -11.22 -5.67
C ILE A 43 13.74 -10.27 -6.65
N PHE A 44 14.13 -9.06 -6.23
CA PHE A 44 14.73 -8.05 -7.12
C PHE A 44 16.25 -8.12 -7.21
N LEU A 45 16.93 -8.73 -6.23
CA LEU A 45 18.38 -8.84 -6.21
C LEU A 45 18.99 -9.48 -7.48
N PRO A 46 18.44 -10.58 -8.05
CA PRO A 46 18.96 -11.14 -9.30
C PRO A 46 18.96 -10.15 -10.46
N PHE A 47 17.93 -9.31 -10.59
CA PHE A 47 17.84 -8.32 -11.67
C PHE A 47 18.88 -7.21 -11.49
N ILE A 48 19.12 -6.75 -10.27
CA ILE A 48 20.19 -5.79 -9.96
C ILE A 48 21.56 -6.37 -10.33
N LEU A 49 21.81 -7.63 -9.92
CA LEU A 49 23.10 -8.28 -10.18
C LEU A 49 23.30 -8.57 -11.67
N LEU A 50 22.28 -9.05 -12.37
CA LEU A 50 22.35 -9.31 -13.82
C LEU A 50 22.61 -8.02 -14.60
N SER A 51 21.88 -6.93 -14.30
CA SER A 51 22.10 -5.65 -14.96
C SER A 51 23.49 -5.06 -14.66
N ALA A 52 24.05 -5.32 -13.46
CA ALA A 52 25.37 -4.81 -13.09
C ALA A 52 26.54 -5.64 -13.66
N PHE A 53 26.43 -6.97 -13.65
CA PHE A 53 27.54 -7.87 -14.01
C PHE A 53 27.41 -8.50 -15.41
N ALA A 54 26.23 -8.49 -16.00
CA ALA A 54 25.96 -9.01 -17.35
C ALA A 54 25.01 -8.04 -18.11
N PRO A 55 25.43 -6.80 -18.41
CA PRO A 55 24.55 -5.74 -18.90
C PRO A 55 23.83 -6.08 -20.21
N GLY A 56 24.33 -6.96 -21.04
CA GLY A 56 23.66 -7.37 -22.29
C GLY A 56 22.46 -8.29 -22.12
N VAL A 57 22.24 -8.88 -20.93
CA VAL A 57 21.19 -9.90 -20.73
C VAL A 57 19.80 -9.28 -20.55
N LEU A 58 19.70 -8.18 -19.82
CA LEU A 58 18.44 -7.51 -19.48
C LEU A 58 18.24 -6.20 -20.23
N GLU A 59 19.25 -5.71 -20.94
CA GLU A 59 19.19 -4.45 -21.67
C GLU A 59 18.02 -4.42 -22.67
N GLY A 60 17.26 -3.33 -22.65
CA GLY A 60 16.06 -3.19 -23.48
C GLY A 60 14.85 -3.97 -23.01
N THR A 61 14.93 -4.73 -21.92
CA THR A 61 13.77 -5.40 -21.30
C THR A 61 13.16 -4.55 -20.18
N MET A 62 11.94 -4.91 -19.79
CA MET A 62 11.26 -4.29 -18.64
C MET A 62 11.93 -4.60 -17.29
N LEU A 63 12.85 -5.56 -17.26
CA LEU A 63 13.51 -6.04 -16.03
C LEU A 63 14.90 -5.43 -15.85
N ASP A 64 15.31 -4.56 -16.77
CA ASP A 64 16.59 -3.89 -16.70
C ASP A 64 16.64 -2.90 -15.53
N VAL A 65 17.73 -2.96 -14.76
CA VAL A 65 18.02 -2.08 -13.62
C VAL A 65 19.32 -1.32 -13.92
N PRO A 66 19.28 -0.28 -14.74
CA PRO A 66 20.46 0.50 -15.07
C PRO A 66 21.19 1.00 -13.82
N VAL A 67 22.51 1.01 -13.89
CA VAL A 67 23.36 1.56 -12.82
C VAL A 67 23.14 3.06 -12.74
N VAL A 68 22.81 3.55 -11.55
CA VAL A 68 22.49 4.96 -11.30
C VAL A 68 23.46 5.55 -10.27
N GLY A 69 23.65 6.87 -10.35
CA GLY A 69 24.53 7.58 -9.43
C GLY A 69 23.91 7.75 -8.03
N TRP A 70 24.77 8.11 -7.06
CA TRP A 70 24.38 8.31 -5.66
C TRP A 70 23.23 9.32 -5.47
N GLU A 71 23.12 10.32 -6.33
CA GLU A 71 22.03 11.31 -6.28
C GLU A 71 20.65 10.65 -6.40
N VAL A 72 20.51 9.65 -7.28
CA VAL A 72 19.28 8.90 -7.45
C VAL A 72 18.98 8.04 -6.20
N HIS A 73 20.01 7.40 -5.65
CA HIS A 73 19.86 6.57 -4.46
C HIS A 73 19.32 7.34 -3.25
N LYS A 74 19.74 8.61 -3.06
CA LYS A 74 19.19 9.48 -1.99
C LYS A 74 17.66 9.58 -2.06
N PHE A 75 17.11 9.81 -3.25
CA PHE A 75 15.64 9.90 -3.43
C PHE A 75 14.96 8.57 -3.14
N ILE A 76 15.56 7.45 -3.55
CA ILE A 76 14.99 6.11 -3.29
C ILE A 76 15.06 5.77 -1.79
N ILE A 77 16.10 6.17 -1.08
CA ILE A 77 16.20 6.01 0.37
C ILE A 77 15.10 6.79 1.09
N ILE A 78 14.86 8.06 0.71
CA ILE A 78 13.76 8.86 1.26
C ILE A 78 12.42 8.16 1.03
N LYS A 79 12.15 7.69 -0.20
CA LYS A 79 10.97 6.88 -0.52
C LYS A 79 10.84 5.68 0.42
N SER A 80 11.95 4.97 0.65
CA SER A 80 11.96 3.76 1.48
C SER A 80 11.55 4.06 2.92
N PHE A 81 11.98 5.16 3.50
CA PHE A 81 11.55 5.62 4.81
C PHE A 81 10.05 5.97 4.85
N ILE A 82 9.56 6.72 3.87
CA ILE A 82 8.14 7.11 3.79
C ILE A 82 7.25 5.86 3.69
N VAL A 83 7.56 4.96 2.77
CA VAL A 83 6.79 3.73 2.54
C VAL A 83 6.84 2.83 3.77
N LEU A 84 8.03 2.62 4.35
CA LEU A 84 8.21 1.75 5.50
C LEU A 84 7.47 2.27 6.74
N SER A 85 7.46 3.59 6.97
CA SER A 85 6.67 4.21 8.03
C SER A 85 5.17 3.91 7.86
N SER A 86 4.65 4.06 6.63
CA SER A 86 3.27 3.68 6.31
C SER A 86 3.01 2.19 6.56
N TRP A 87 3.95 1.32 6.20
CA TRP A 87 3.79 -0.12 6.37
C TRP A 87 3.84 -0.56 7.83
N ILE A 88 4.77 -0.03 8.63
CA ILE A 88 4.84 -0.33 10.07
C ILE A 88 3.50 0.00 10.73
N LEU A 89 2.99 1.20 10.53
CA LEU A 89 1.69 1.63 11.07
C LEU A 89 0.54 0.76 10.56
N GLY A 90 0.54 0.48 9.25
CA GLY A 90 -0.49 -0.33 8.60
C GLY A 90 -0.51 -1.78 9.06
N TYR A 91 0.66 -2.40 9.27
CA TYR A 91 0.78 -3.77 9.77
C TYR A 91 0.29 -3.90 11.22
N PHE A 92 0.67 -2.95 12.09
CA PHE A 92 0.15 -2.93 13.46
C PHE A 92 -1.37 -2.74 13.48
N GLY A 93 -1.90 -1.82 12.69
CA GLY A 93 -3.35 -1.63 12.57
C GLY A 93 -4.06 -2.87 12.01
N MET A 94 -3.52 -3.50 10.96
CA MET A 94 -4.07 -4.72 10.35
C MET A 94 -4.10 -5.91 11.32
N LYS A 95 -3.11 -6.01 12.21
CA LYS A 95 -3.10 -7.05 13.25
C LYS A 95 -4.30 -6.94 14.19
N HIS A 96 -4.65 -5.73 14.60
CA HIS A 96 -5.60 -5.48 15.69
C HIS A 96 -7.02 -5.12 15.24
N LEU A 97 -7.20 -4.82 13.95
CA LEU A 97 -8.50 -4.42 13.40
C LEU A 97 -9.00 -5.43 12.36
N PRO A 98 -10.32 -5.56 12.19
CA PRO A 98 -10.91 -6.30 11.07
C PRO A 98 -10.46 -5.74 9.73
N ILE A 99 -10.21 -6.62 8.74
CA ILE A 99 -9.80 -6.20 7.40
C ILE A 99 -10.91 -5.39 6.71
N THR A 100 -12.16 -5.68 7.04
CA THR A 100 -13.35 -4.95 6.55
C THR A 100 -13.48 -3.52 7.10
N ILE A 101 -12.72 -3.16 8.14
CA ILE A 101 -12.58 -1.78 8.63
C ILE A 101 -11.32 -1.12 8.03
N VAL A 102 -10.23 -1.85 8.00
CA VAL A 102 -8.94 -1.36 7.47
C VAL A 102 -9.05 -1.03 5.97
N GLY A 103 -9.76 -1.87 5.21
CA GLY A 103 -9.94 -1.69 3.77
C GLY A 103 -10.57 -0.35 3.40
N PRO A 104 -11.79 -0.02 3.87
CA PRO A 104 -12.43 1.27 3.59
C PRO A 104 -11.59 2.50 4.03
N ILE A 105 -10.89 2.43 5.17
CA ILE A 105 -9.99 3.52 5.58
C ILE A 105 -8.86 3.68 4.55
N ASN A 106 -8.25 2.59 4.10
CA ASN A 106 -7.22 2.64 3.06
C ASN A 106 -7.77 3.13 1.71
N ALA A 107 -9.03 2.86 1.39
CA ALA A 107 -9.68 3.34 0.17
C ALA A 107 -9.90 4.85 0.15
N THR A 108 -9.78 5.56 1.28
CA THR A 108 -9.82 7.03 1.33
C THR A 108 -8.50 7.70 0.90
N ARG A 109 -7.41 6.94 0.70
CA ARG A 109 -6.10 7.50 0.27
C ARG A 109 -6.16 8.40 -0.96
N PRO A 110 -6.90 8.08 -2.06
CA PRO A 110 -7.00 8.98 -3.20
C PRO A 110 -7.55 10.36 -2.84
N VAL A 111 -8.50 10.42 -1.89
CA VAL A 111 -9.02 11.69 -1.36
C VAL A 111 -7.92 12.46 -0.62
N MET A 112 -7.12 11.77 0.20
CA MET A 112 -5.99 12.40 0.91
C MET A 112 -4.92 12.90 -0.05
N VAL A 113 -4.64 12.15 -1.13
CA VAL A 113 -3.72 12.56 -2.20
C VAL A 113 -4.23 13.82 -2.87
N LEU A 114 -5.53 13.86 -3.22
CA LEU A 114 -6.14 15.01 -3.89
C LEU A 114 -6.11 16.26 -2.99
N VAL A 115 -6.51 16.12 -1.72
CA VAL A 115 -6.47 17.23 -0.75
C VAL A 115 -5.03 17.69 -0.50
N GLY A 116 -4.07 16.76 -0.46
CA GLY A 116 -2.65 17.09 -0.34
C GLY A 116 -2.05 17.76 -1.57
N ALA A 117 -2.59 17.49 -2.76
CA ALA A 117 -2.15 18.11 -4.01
C ALA A 117 -2.53 19.62 -4.10
N MET A 118 -3.56 20.05 -3.37
CA MET A 118 -3.97 21.46 -3.35
C MET A 118 -2.84 22.40 -2.90
N PRO A 119 -2.25 22.24 -1.70
CA PRO A 119 -1.18 23.12 -1.25
C PRO A 119 0.17 22.85 -1.94
N VAL A 120 0.42 21.61 -2.41
CA VAL A 120 1.71 21.22 -3.01
C VAL A 120 1.80 21.65 -4.48
N PHE A 121 0.71 21.51 -5.23
CA PHE A 121 0.68 21.77 -6.67
C PHE A 121 -0.22 22.94 -7.06
N GLY A 122 -0.86 23.62 -6.10
CA GLY A 122 -1.80 24.72 -6.36
C GLY A 122 -3.09 24.28 -7.08
N GLU A 123 -3.41 22.98 -7.04
CA GLU A 123 -4.59 22.46 -7.73
C GLU A 123 -5.88 22.93 -7.03
N ARG A 124 -6.91 23.26 -7.81
CA ARG A 124 -8.24 23.60 -7.29
C ARG A 124 -9.21 22.46 -7.58
N LEU A 125 -9.93 22.03 -6.54
CA LEU A 125 -10.94 21.00 -6.70
C LEU A 125 -12.17 21.54 -7.45
N ASN A 126 -12.63 20.79 -8.45
CA ASN A 126 -13.91 21.04 -9.11
C ASN A 126 -15.08 20.42 -8.31
N LEU A 127 -16.31 20.68 -8.77
CA LEU A 127 -17.52 20.21 -8.06
C LEU A 127 -17.57 18.68 -7.89
N TYR A 128 -17.20 17.93 -8.92
CA TYR A 128 -17.20 16.46 -8.86
C TYR A 128 -16.20 15.94 -7.83
N GLN A 129 -15.02 16.53 -7.76
CA GLN A 129 -13.99 16.18 -6.78
C GLN A 129 -14.44 16.51 -5.36
N TRP A 130 -15.11 17.66 -5.14
CA TRP A 130 -15.71 17.98 -3.85
C TRP A 130 -16.79 16.97 -3.43
N ILE A 131 -17.66 16.53 -4.34
CA ILE A 131 -18.65 15.46 -4.07
C ILE A 131 -17.92 14.18 -3.63
N GLY A 132 -16.87 13.78 -4.35
CA GLY A 132 -16.07 12.60 -4.00
C GLY A 132 -15.44 12.68 -2.60
N VAL A 133 -14.88 13.84 -2.25
CA VAL A 133 -14.32 14.10 -0.90
C VAL A 133 -15.41 13.99 0.17
N MET A 134 -16.57 14.61 -0.04
CA MET A 134 -17.69 14.56 0.93
C MET A 134 -18.22 13.15 1.12
N LEU A 135 -18.37 12.35 0.05
CA LEU A 135 -18.78 10.95 0.14
C LEU A 135 -17.79 10.12 0.95
N ALA A 136 -16.48 10.32 0.76
CA ALA A 136 -15.46 9.63 1.53
C ALA A 136 -15.50 10.01 3.03
N ILE A 137 -15.75 11.28 3.35
CA ILE A 137 -15.91 11.76 4.74
C ILE A 137 -17.15 11.12 5.36
N ILE A 138 -18.30 11.13 4.66
CA ILE A 138 -19.54 10.51 5.14
C ILE A 138 -19.33 9.02 5.39
N SER A 139 -18.70 8.31 4.45
CA SER A 139 -18.37 6.89 4.60
C SER A 139 -17.52 6.64 5.84
N PHE A 140 -16.51 7.46 6.09
CA PHE A 140 -15.66 7.32 7.27
C PHE A 140 -16.47 7.46 8.58
N PHE A 141 -17.41 8.41 8.66
CA PHE A 141 -18.30 8.54 9.81
C PHE A 141 -19.25 7.34 9.96
N MET A 142 -19.79 6.82 8.87
CA MET A 142 -20.64 5.64 8.90
C MET A 142 -19.86 4.41 9.36
N LEU A 143 -18.64 4.22 8.86
CA LEU A 143 -17.74 3.14 9.27
C LEU A 143 -17.42 3.23 10.77
N SER A 144 -17.22 4.44 11.30
CA SER A 144 -17.06 4.68 12.75
C SER A 144 -18.24 4.20 13.56
N ARG A 145 -19.49 4.44 13.06
CA ARG A 145 -20.71 3.94 13.71
C ARG A 145 -20.84 2.41 13.60
N SER A 146 -20.47 1.85 12.45
CA SER A 146 -20.45 0.40 12.24
C SER A 146 -19.47 -0.29 13.17
N GLY A 147 -18.26 0.27 13.33
CA GLY A 147 -17.23 -0.24 14.23
C GLY A 147 -17.64 -0.23 15.70
N LYS A 148 -18.40 0.77 16.15
CA LYS A 148 -18.94 0.82 17.54
C LYS A 148 -19.81 -0.39 17.87
N LYS A 149 -20.56 -0.95 16.92
CA LYS A 149 -21.35 -2.17 17.11
C LYS A 149 -20.49 -3.41 17.38
N GLU A 150 -19.20 -3.35 17.05
CA GLU A 150 -18.21 -4.40 17.31
C GLU A 150 -17.30 -4.07 18.51
N GLY A 151 -17.64 -3.03 19.28
CA GLY A 151 -16.82 -2.56 20.41
C GLY A 151 -15.59 -1.76 20.00
N ILE A 152 -15.50 -1.31 18.75
CA ILE A 152 -14.37 -0.51 18.25
C ILE A 152 -14.74 0.96 18.36
N ASP A 153 -14.14 1.65 19.35
CA ASP A 153 -14.27 3.10 19.48
C ASP A 153 -13.24 3.81 18.59
N PHE A 154 -13.72 4.37 17.48
CA PHE A 154 -12.86 5.08 16.52
C PHE A 154 -12.15 6.29 17.13
N LYS A 155 -12.72 6.93 18.15
CA LYS A 155 -12.15 8.13 18.76
C LYS A 155 -10.96 7.83 19.67
N HIS A 156 -11.01 6.71 20.39
CA HIS A 156 -10.00 6.37 21.41
C HIS A 156 -9.16 5.14 21.06
N ASN A 157 -9.39 4.51 19.90
CA ASN A 157 -8.65 3.32 19.48
C ASN A 157 -7.36 3.71 18.76
N LYS A 158 -6.21 3.47 19.40
CA LYS A 158 -4.88 3.76 18.82
C LYS A 158 -4.63 3.06 17.48
N TRP A 159 -5.24 1.89 17.25
CA TRP A 159 -5.03 1.14 15.99
C TRP A 159 -5.77 1.79 14.82
N ILE A 160 -6.90 2.45 15.07
CA ILE A 160 -7.58 3.29 14.08
C ILE A 160 -6.66 4.46 13.71
N LEU A 161 -6.09 5.14 14.71
CA LEU A 161 -5.11 6.21 14.47
C LEU A 161 -3.92 5.70 13.63
N PHE A 162 -3.40 4.50 13.93
CA PHE A 162 -2.31 3.90 13.15
C PHE A 162 -2.68 3.69 11.69
N ILE A 163 -3.89 3.20 11.39
CA ILE A 163 -4.34 3.01 10.00
C ILE A 163 -4.55 4.35 9.29
N ILE A 164 -5.08 5.36 9.98
CA ILE A 164 -5.24 6.71 9.42
C ILE A 164 -3.85 7.31 9.08
N LEU A 165 -2.91 7.25 10.01
CA LEU A 165 -1.54 7.72 9.78
C LEU A 165 -0.83 6.92 8.67
N ALA A 166 -1.07 5.61 8.61
CA ALA A 166 -0.58 4.77 7.51
C ALA A 166 -1.19 5.21 6.15
N ALA A 167 -2.48 5.57 6.13
CA ALA A 167 -3.13 6.07 4.94
C ALA A 167 -2.57 7.43 4.50
N VAL A 168 -2.34 8.34 5.44
CA VAL A 168 -1.70 9.65 5.18
C VAL A 168 -0.27 9.46 4.66
N ALA A 169 0.56 8.68 5.36
CA ALA A 169 1.93 8.40 4.90
C ALA A 169 1.95 7.70 3.53
N GLY A 170 0.97 6.81 3.28
CA GLY A 170 0.79 6.19 1.98
C GLY A 170 0.33 7.16 0.89
N ALA A 171 -0.43 8.21 1.22
CA ALA A 171 -0.79 9.27 0.30
C ALA A 171 0.45 10.12 -0.05
N VAL A 172 1.24 10.49 0.96
CA VAL A 172 2.54 11.18 0.75
C VAL A 172 3.46 10.35 -0.14
N SER A 173 3.56 9.03 0.11
CA SER A 173 4.32 8.13 -0.74
C SER A 173 3.82 8.13 -2.19
N GLY A 174 2.50 8.12 -2.41
CA GLY A 174 1.93 8.16 -3.76
C GLY A 174 2.26 9.46 -4.52
N LEU A 175 2.23 10.61 -3.83
CA LEU A 175 2.66 11.89 -4.41
C LEU A 175 4.16 11.87 -4.76
N TYR A 176 4.97 11.28 -3.88
CA TYR A 176 6.40 11.13 -4.10
C TYR A 176 6.70 10.13 -5.23
N ASP A 177 5.92 9.05 -5.38
CA ASP A 177 6.02 8.14 -6.51
C ASP A 177 5.78 8.86 -7.85
N LYS A 178 4.74 9.72 -7.91
CA LYS A 178 4.48 10.56 -9.09
C LYS A 178 5.70 11.41 -9.46
N TYR A 179 6.36 11.97 -8.46
CA TYR A 179 7.57 12.75 -8.68
C TYR A 179 8.72 11.89 -9.23
N LEU A 180 8.98 10.72 -8.64
CA LEU A 180 10.06 9.83 -9.04
C LEU A 180 9.86 9.22 -10.43
N MET A 181 8.63 8.78 -10.76
CA MET A 181 8.33 8.14 -12.04
C MET A 181 8.45 9.08 -13.24
N LYS A 182 8.49 10.40 -13.03
CA LYS A 182 8.80 11.37 -14.08
C LYS A 182 10.29 11.46 -14.42
N GLN A 183 11.14 10.97 -13.55
CA GLN A 183 12.59 11.19 -13.64
C GLN A 183 13.39 9.88 -13.71
N LEU A 184 12.83 8.79 -13.23
CA LEU A 184 13.56 7.53 -13.02
C LEU A 184 12.82 6.34 -13.63
N PRO A 185 13.55 5.36 -14.17
CA PRO A 185 12.97 4.11 -14.62
C PRO A 185 12.26 3.38 -13.47
N PRO A 186 11.03 2.87 -13.67
CA PRO A 186 10.25 2.19 -12.63
C PRO A 186 11.01 1.05 -11.95
N MET A 187 11.74 0.25 -12.72
CA MET A 187 12.45 -0.92 -12.21
C MET A 187 13.64 -0.54 -11.32
N VAL A 188 14.33 0.57 -11.58
CA VAL A 188 15.38 1.11 -10.70
C VAL A 188 14.79 1.47 -9.34
N VAL A 189 13.68 2.22 -9.34
CA VAL A 189 13.02 2.63 -8.11
C VAL A 189 12.53 1.41 -7.35
N GLN A 190 11.83 0.48 -8.02
CA GLN A 190 11.25 -0.70 -7.37
C GLN A 190 12.31 -1.64 -6.80
N SER A 191 13.37 -1.91 -7.52
CA SER A 191 14.42 -2.81 -7.07
C SER A 191 15.15 -2.24 -5.85
N TRP A 192 15.62 -0.99 -5.94
CA TRP A 192 16.42 -0.40 -4.88
C TRP A 192 15.61 -0.04 -3.63
N TYR A 193 14.33 0.39 -3.73
CA TYR A 193 13.57 0.67 -2.52
C TYR A 193 13.30 -0.60 -1.69
N ASN A 194 13.11 -1.76 -2.35
CA ASN A 194 12.96 -3.03 -1.62
C ASN A 194 14.24 -3.40 -0.87
N VAL A 195 15.41 -3.22 -1.49
CA VAL A 195 16.71 -3.44 -0.87
C VAL A 195 16.91 -2.50 0.33
N TYR A 196 16.65 -1.21 0.15
CA TYR A 196 16.78 -0.24 1.25
C TYR A 196 15.80 -0.48 2.39
N GLN A 197 14.58 -0.89 2.10
CA GLN A 197 13.62 -1.26 3.16
C GLN A 197 14.13 -2.42 4.01
N MET A 198 14.71 -3.43 3.41
CA MET A 198 15.32 -4.54 4.14
C MET A 198 16.44 -4.04 5.06
N PHE A 199 17.37 -3.21 4.56
CA PHE A 199 18.43 -2.65 5.37
C PHE A 199 17.92 -1.75 6.51
N ILE A 200 16.90 -0.94 6.29
CA ILE A 200 16.28 -0.09 7.33
C ILE A 200 15.55 -0.96 8.37
N MET A 201 14.92 -2.06 7.94
CA MET A 201 14.22 -2.96 8.88
C MET A 201 15.15 -3.75 9.78
N CYS A 202 16.41 -4.03 9.38
CA CYS A 202 17.37 -4.73 10.23
C CYS A 202 17.57 -4.06 11.60
N PRO A 203 17.99 -2.78 11.68
CA PRO A 203 18.14 -2.10 12.97
C PRO A 203 16.81 -1.93 13.71
N ILE A 204 15.69 -1.69 13.00
CA ILE A 204 14.36 -1.59 13.63
C ILE A 204 14.01 -2.90 14.33
N LEU A 205 14.21 -4.04 13.67
CA LEU A 205 13.98 -5.36 14.27
C LEU A 205 14.89 -5.61 15.46
N ALA A 206 16.19 -5.31 15.30
CA ALA A 206 17.20 -5.54 16.35
C ALA A 206 16.97 -4.66 17.59
N LEU A 207 16.58 -3.40 17.42
CA LEU A 207 16.44 -2.46 18.52
C LEU A 207 15.05 -2.51 19.18
N LEU A 208 13.98 -2.71 18.40
CA LEU A 208 12.61 -2.60 18.94
C LEU A 208 11.98 -3.95 19.30
N TRP A 209 12.24 -5.01 18.54
CA TRP A 209 11.61 -6.31 18.80
C TRP A 209 12.52 -7.28 19.53
N TRP A 210 13.79 -7.40 19.13
CA TRP A 210 14.69 -8.40 19.70
C TRP A 210 14.86 -8.32 21.22
N PRO A 211 15.01 -7.13 21.87
CA PRO A 211 15.09 -7.02 23.31
C PRO A 211 13.79 -7.43 24.01
N LYS A 212 12.65 -7.18 23.36
CA LYS A 212 11.29 -7.43 23.90
C LYS A 212 10.68 -8.75 23.42
N ARG A 213 11.43 -9.61 22.72
CA ARG A 213 10.87 -10.83 22.09
C ARG A 213 10.22 -11.81 23.06
N LYS A 214 10.67 -11.85 24.31
CA LYS A 214 10.11 -12.73 25.36
C LYS A 214 8.81 -12.19 25.98
N SER A 215 8.62 -10.87 25.99
CA SER A 215 7.45 -10.19 26.58
C SER A 215 6.41 -9.74 25.54
N SER A 216 6.75 -9.81 24.26
CA SER A 216 5.85 -9.47 23.14
C SER A 216 5.26 -10.72 22.48
N THR A 217 4.31 -10.53 21.56
CA THR A 217 3.81 -11.65 20.73
C THR A 217 4.99 -12.38 20.08
N PRO A 218 5.10 -13.71 20.23
CA PRO A 218 6.18 -14.49 19.63
C PRO A 218 6.07 -14.48 18.11
N PHE A 219 7.20 -14.59 17.43
CA PHE A 219 7.22 -14.83 16.00
C PHE A 219 6.93 -16.30 15.72
N ARG A 220 6.02 -16.54 14.79
CA ARG A 220 5.72 -17.87 14.25
C ARG A 220 5.86 -17.83 12.74
N TRP A 221 6.57 -18.80 12.18
CA TRP A 221 6.67 -18.93 10.74
C TRP A 221 5.30 -19.29 10.14
N ASP A 222 4.89 -18.57 9.12
CA ASP A 222 3.71 -18.88 8.28
C ASP A 222 4.08 -18.67 6.81
N TRP A 223 3.78 -19.62 5.95
CA TRP A 223 4.02 -19.52 4.52
C TRP A 223 3.33 -18.30 3.89
N ALA A 224 2.27 -17.78 4.50
CA ALA A 224 1.65 -16.54 4.07
C ALA A 224 2.64 -15.36 4.01
N ILE A 225 3.74 -15.40 4.77
CA ILE A 225 4.78 -14.35 4.75
C ILE A 225 5.46 -14.27 3.38
N ILE A 226 5.75 -15.42 2.75
CA ILE A 226 6.31 -15.45 1.40
C ILE A 226 5.29 -14.93 0.38
N PHE A 227 4.03 -15.35 0.51
CA PHE A 227 2.97 -14.87 -0.39
C PHE A 227 2.72 -13.37 -0.28
N ILE A 228 2.88 -12.77 0.90
CA ILE A 228 2.85 -11.30 1.06
C ILE A 228 3.86 -10.66 0.09
N SER A 229 5.11 -11.12 0.10
CA SER A 229 6.18 -10.56 -0.74
C SER A 229 5.92 -10.77 -2.24
N ILE A 230 5.52 -11.97 -2.63
CA ILE A 230 5.24 -12.31 -4.03
C ILE A 230 4.11 -11.42 -4.58
N PHE A 231 2.97 -11.37 -3.89
CA PHE A 231 1.81 -10.61 -4.35
C PHE A 231 2.08 -9.10 -4.34
N LEU A 232 2.82 -8.60 -3.35
CA LEU A 232 3.20 -7.19 -3.30
C LEU A 232 4.14 -6.81 -4.44
N CYS A 233 5.21 -7.59 -4.65
CA CYS A 233 6.17 -7.34 -5.72
C CYS A 233 5.52 -7.41 -7.09
N ALA A 234 4.66 -8.42 -7.33
CA ALA A 234 3.91 -8.55 -8.57
C ALA A 234 2.91 -7.37 -8.76
N ALA A 235 2.19 -6.98 -7.69
CA ALA A 235 1.25 -5.87 -7.74
C ALA A 235 1.95 -4.55 -8.05
N ASP A 236 3.11 -4.30 -7.43
CA ASP A 236 3.88 -3.08 -7.65
C ASP A 236 4.56 -3.06 -9.03
N PHE A 237 5.08 -4.21 -9.50
CA PHE A 237 5.64 -4.32 -10.84
C PHE A 237 4.58 -3.96 -11.90
N VAL A 238 3.43 -4.60 -11.84
CA VAL A 238 2.32 -4.34 -12.78
C VAL A 238 1.83 -2.90 -12.68
N TYR A 239 1.82 -2.31 -11.47
CA TYR A 239 1.45 -0.92 -11.24
C TYR A 239 2.41 0.06 -11.90
N PHE A 240 3.71 -0.08 -11.64
CA PHE A 240 4.71 0.81 -12.25
C PHE A 240 4.75 0.65 -13.76
N TYR A 241 4.57 -0.58 -14.24
CA TYR A 241 4.47 -0.84 -15.68
C TYR A 241 3.21 -0.20 -16.28
N ALA A 242 2.06 -0.24 -15.60
CA ALA A 242 0.87 0.48 -16.05
C ALA A 242 1.11 2.01 -16.12
N LEU A 243 1.90 2.55 -15.19
CA LEU A 243 2.24 3.98 -15.18
C LEU A 243 3.25 4.39 -16.26
N SER A 244 4.03 3.46 -16.81
CA SER A 244 5.00 3.75 -17.87
C SER A 244 4.38 3.97 -19.25
N TYR A 245 3.12 3.62 -19.45
CA TYR A 245 2.41 3.95 -20.69
C TYR A 245 2.15 5.45 -20.79
N GLU A 246 2.47 6.05 -21.95
CA GLU A 246 2.29 7.49 -22.20
C GLU A 246 0.85 7.96 -21.98
N ASP A 247 -0.13 7.15 -22.44
CA ASP A 247 -1.56 7.43 -22.28
C ASP A 247 -2.10 7.14 -20.89
N SER A 248 -1.26 6.69 -19.94
CA SER A 248 -1.74 6.32 -18.62
C SER A 248 -2.03 7.52 -17.75
N MET A 249 -3.25 7.57 -17.23
CA MET A 249 -3.63 8.56 -16.23
C MET A 249 -3.31 8.05 -14.83
N ILE A 250 -2.31 8.64 -14.17
CA ILE A 250 -1.83 8.24 -12.82
C ILE A 250 -2.98 8.24 -11.81
N SER A 251 -3.89 9.23 -11.90
CA SER A 251 -5.08 9.32 -11.06
C SER A 251 -5.99 8.08 -11.21
N ILE A 252 -6.24 7.63 -12.46
CA ILE A 252 -7.08 6.47 -12.74
C ILE A 252 -6.39 5.18 -12.26
N VAL A 253 -5.12 4.99 -12.59
CA VAL A 253 -4.36 3.82 -12.15
C VAL A 253 -4.37 3.71 -10.62
N SER A 254 -4.14 4.81 -9.92
CA SER A 254 -4.18 4.86 -8.45
C SER A 254 -5.57 4.56 -7.90
N MET A 255 -6.64 5.08 -8.51
CA MET A 255 -8.01 4.81 -8.09
C MET A 255 -8.40 3.35 -8.31
N VAL A 256 -8.14 2.79 -9.49
CA VAL A 256 -8.41 1.38 -9.80
C VAL A 256 -7.65 0.48 -8.83
N ARG A 257 -6.40 0.80 -8.52
CA ARG A 257 -5.58 0.04 -7.57
C ARG A 257 -6.20 0.01 -6.17
N ARG A 258 -6.93 1.04 -5.73
CA ARG A 258 -7.68 1.04 -4.47
C ARG A 258 -8.89 0.10 -4.49
N GLY A 259 -9.35 -0.33 -5.66
CA GLY A 259 -10.32 -1.41 -5.81
C GLY A 259 -9.87 -2.75 -5.20
N SER A 260 -8.58 -2.91 -4.85
CA SER A 260 -8.05 -4.02 -4.03
C SER A 260 -8.86 -4.27 -2.76
N VAL A 261 -9.46 -3.22 -2.21
CA VAL A 261 -10.31 -3.29 -1.02
C VAL A 261 -11.54 -4.19 -1.23
N ILE A 262 -12.05 -4.29 -2.45
CA ILE A 262 -13.17 -5.20 -2.78
C ILE A 262 -12.73 -6.65 -2.53
N VAL A 263 -11.56 -7.03 -3.03
CA VAL A 263 -11.01 -8.38 -2.85
C VAL A 263 -10.79 -8.66 -1.36
N SER A 264 -10.11 -7.78 -0.65
CA SER A 264 -9.82 -7.95 0.78
C SER A 264 -11.10 -7.95 1.62
N PHE A 265 -12.14 -7.20 1.24
CA PHE A 265 -13.45 -7.22 1.90
C PHE A 265 -14.18 -8.56 1.71
N LEU A 266 -14.23 -9.08 0.49
CA LEU A 266 -14.84 -10.38 0.19
C LEU A 266 -14.17 -11.51 0.96
N PHE A 267 -12.83 -11.53 1.01
CA PHE A 267 -12.09 -12.51 1.80
C PHE A 267 -12.27 -12.30 3.31
N GLY A 268 -12.36 -11.05 3.77
CA GLY A 268 -12.69 -10.71 5.16
C GLY A 268 -14.03 -11.33 5.58
N ALA A 269 -15.03 -11.23 4.70
CA ALA A 269 -16.35 -11.79 4.91
C ALA A 269 -16.35 -13.33 4.91
N MET A 270 -15.72 -13.95 3.90
CA MET A 270 -15.79 -15.40 3.66
C MET A 270 -14.80 -16.20 4.50
N VAL A 271 -13.54 -15.76 4.58
CA VAL A 271 -12.43 -16.50 5.21
C VAL A 271 -12.29 -16.15 6.68
N PHE A 272 -12.33 -14.86 7.01
CA PHE A 272 -12.17 -14.41 8.41
C PHE A 272 -13.48 -14.35 9.18
N ARG A 273 -14.64 -14.57 8.51
CA ARG A 273 -15.99 -14.59 9.11
C ARG A 273 -16.26 -13.35 9.97
N GLU A 274 -15.86 -12.18 9.47
CA GLU A 274 -16.04 -10.91 10.17
C GLU A 274 -17.54 -10.55 10.31
N LYS A 275 -17.87 -9.76 11.33
CA LYS A 275 -19.25 -9.41 11.69
C LYS A 275 -19.71 -8.10 11.02
N ASN A 276 -21.04 -7.85 11.06
CA ASN A 276 -21.68 -6.59 10.60
C ASN A 276 -21.35 -6.20 9.14
N LEU A 277 -21.23 -7.21 8.26
CA LEU A 277 -20.80 -7.03 6.87
C LEU A 277 -21.71 -6.09 6.07
N LYS A 278 -23.04 -6.11 6.29
CA LYS A 278 -23.97 -5.24 5.55
C LYS A 278 -23.65 -3.75 5.74
N SER A 279 -23.42 -3.33 6.98
CA SER A 279 -23.09 -1.94 7.29
C SER A 279 -21.76 -1.53 6.67
N LYS A 280 -20.73 -2.38 6.83
CA LYS A 280 -19.38 -2.15 6.26
C LYS A 280 -19.37 -2.18 4.72
N ALA A 281 -20.26 -2.98 4.10
CA ALA A 281 -20.41 -3.01 2.64
C ALA A 281 -21.01 -1.69 2.12
N ILE A 282 -21.99 -1.12 2.83
CA ILE A 282 -22.54 0.19 2.47
C ILE A 282 -21.44 1.26 2.55
N ASP A 283 -20.62 1.24 3.60
CA ASP A 283 -19.50 2.17 3.78
C ASP A 283 -18.48 2.04 2.63
N LEU A 284 -18.16 0.81 2.25
CA LEU A 284 -17.27 0.54 1.12
C LEU A 284 -17.86 1.03 -0.22
N ILE A 285 -19.15 0.79 -0.46
CA ILE A 285 -19.83 1.25 -1.67
C ILE A 285 -19.80 2.78 -1.77
N LEU A 286 -20.02 3.49 -0.68
CA LEU A 286 -19.94 4.97 -0.65
C LEU A 286 -18.53 5.47 -1.01
N VAL A 287 -17.46 4.83 -0.48
CA VAL A 287 -16.09 5.17 -0.86
C VAL A 287 -15.87 4.92 -2.35
N LEU A 288 -16.34 3.79 -2.89
CA LEU A 288 -16.19 3.46 -4.31
C LEU A 288 -16.95 4.45 -5.21
N ILE A 289 -18.17 4.85 -4.81
CA ILE A 289 -18.90 5.90 -5.51
C ILE A 289 -18.13 7.23 -5.45
N GLY A 290 -17.59 7.58 -4.28
CA GLY A 290 -16.72 8.75 -4.11
C GLY A 290 -15.52 8.73 -5.07
N MET A 291 -14.88 7.57 -5.25
CA MET A 291 -13.78 7.41 -6.22
C MET A 291 -14.24 7.61 -7.67
N ILE A 292 -15.45 7.18 -8.04
CA ILE A 292 -16.03 7.45 -9.37
C ILE A 292 -16.20 8.96 -9.59
N PHE A 293 -16.70 9.69 -8.59
CA PHE A 293 -16.83 11.15 -8.69
C PHE A 293 -15.46 11.83 -8.79
N LEU A 294 -14.44 11.36 -8.05
CA LEU A 294 -13.06 11.85 -8.20
C LEU A 294 -12.56 11.64 -9.63
N TYR A 295 -12.82 10.47 -10.22
CA TYR A 295 -12.46 10.18 -11.61
C TYR A 295 -13.19 11.08 -12.63
N LEU A 296 -14.50 11.29 -12.46
CA LEU A 296 -15.26 12.19 -13.32
C LEU A 296 -14.73 13.63 -13.27
N GLY A 297 -14.22 14.05 -12.12
CA GLY A 297 -13.59 15.36 -11.95
C GLY A 297 -12.18 15.48 -12.54
N THR A 298 -11.56 14.40 -13.02
CA THR A 298 -10.26 14.46 -13.72
C THR A 298 -10.41 14.58 -15.24
N LYS A 299 -11.62 14.45 -15.76
CA LYS A 299 -11.98 14.71 -17.17
C LYS A 299 -12.38 16.17 -17.37
#